data_7a88ee212b6fe6ba569341fcb4cb5f84
#
_entry.id   7a88ee212b6fe6ba569341fcb4cb5f84
#
_cell.length_a   1.000
_cell.length_b   1.000
_cell.length_c   1.000
_cell.angle_alpha   90.00
_cell.angle_beta   90.00
_cell.angle_gamma   90.00
#
_symmetry.space_group_name_H-M   'P 1'
#
loop_
_entity.id
_entity.type
_entity.pdbx_description
1 polymer ?
#
loop_
_entity_poly.entity_id
_entity_poly.type
_entity_poly.pdbx_seq_one_letter_code
_entity_poly.pdbx_strand_id
1 'polypeptide(L)'
;MNNILVTSAGRRVSLVKAFKDSSKLLKTNSKVFITDLDPKTSPASYFADDSFKIGFFNDPNYIDCLLKICLNNKISIVIPTLDTELILLTNAKSVFKVNGIDIIISDLKLIKILRDKITTNTFFNSLKIKTPIIFNKDNMKFPVFLKPLNGSNSRGIYKAENINEIKPSDLDSKNIMILENIDNTVYDEYTIDLYFDKNSSLKCVVPRIRLKVVGGESN
;
A
#
# COMPACT_ATOMS: atom_id res chain seq x y z
N MET A 1 -1.46 20.85 -18.89
CA MET A 1 -0.31 20.52 -18.02
C MET A 1 -0.87 19.69 -16.87
N ASN A 2 -0.41 18.45 -16.69
CA ASN A 2 -0.97 17.52 -15.70
C ASN A 2 0.00 17.43 -14.51
N ASN A 3 -0.11 18.37 -13.57
CA ASN A 3 0.70 18.30 -12.36
C ASN A 3 0.30 17.10 -11.49
N ILE A 4 1.27 16.50 -10.84
CA ILE A 4 1.13 15.27 -10.05
C ILE A 4 1.36 15.60 -8.58
N LEU A 5 0.53 15.06 -7.71
CA LEU A 5 0.73 15.08 -6.25
C LEU A 5 0.91 13.65 -5.74
N VAL A 6 2.03 13.39 -5.06
CA VAL A 6 2.27 12.13 -4.34
C VAL A 6 1.95 12.38 -2.87
N THR A 7 0.92 11.72 -2.33
CA THR A 7 0.54 11.90 -0.91
C THR A 7 1.39 11.04 -0.01
N SER A 8 1.62 11.53 1.22
CA SER A 8 2.39 10.81 2.25
C SER A 8 3.73 10.28 1.74
N ALA A 9 4.42 11.09 0.93
CA ALA A 9 5.55 10.64 0.13
C ALA A 9 6.74 10.13 0.95
N GLY A 10 7.01 10.72 2.13
CA GLY A 10 8.01 10.22 3.06
C GLY A 10 9.36 9.95 2.38
N ARG A 11 9.73 8.67 2.32
CA ARG A 11 10.98 8.18 1.71
C ARG A 11 10.86 7.82 0.23
N ARG A 12 9.76 8.13 -0.46
CA ARG A 12 9.47 7.72 -1.85
C ARG A 12 10.25 8.54 -2.89
N VAL A 13 11.54 8.76 -2.64
CA VAL A 13 12.44 9.54 -3.52
C VAL A 13 12.44 8.99 -4.95
N SER A 14 12.60 7.68 -5.10
CA SER A 14 12.64 7.03 -6.43
C SER A 14 11.35 7.27 -7.21
N LEU A 15 10.19 7.23 -6.55
CA LEU A 15 8.90 7.47 -7.19
C LEU A 15 8.78 8.92 -7.69
N VAL A 16 9.15 9.89 -6.84
CA VAL A 16 9.15 11.32 -7.22
C VAL A 16 10.09 11.57 -8.42
N LYS A 17 11.31 11.01 -8.36
CA LYS A 17 12.27 11.12 -9.47
C LYS A 17 11.74 10.49 -10.75
N ALA A 18 11.15 9.29 -10.67
CA ALA A 18 10.58 8.62 -11.83
C ALA A 18 9.48 9.44 -12.52
N PHE A 19 8.59 10.10 -11.76
CA PHE A 19 7.58 11.00 -12.34
C PHE A 19 8.22 12.24 -12.97
N LYS A 20 9.25 12.84 -12.34
CA LYS A 20 9.96 13.99 -12.92
C LYS A 20 10.69 13.62 -14.21
N ASP A 21 11.36 12.49 -14.23
CA ASP A 21 12.09 12.02 -15.41
C ASP A 21 11.11 11.64 -16.54
N SER A 22 9.99 11.01 -16.22
CA SER A 22 8.92 10.74 -17.18
C SER A 22 8.32 12.02 -17.75
N SER A 23 8.11 13.06 -16.92
CA SER A 23 7.63 14.37 -17.38
C SER A 23 8.58 15.02 -18.39
N LYS A 24 9.88 14.93 -18.12
CA LYS A 24 10.91 15.42 -19.06
C LYS A 24 10.93 14.63 -20.37
N LEU A 25 10.93 13.28 -20.26
CA LEU A 25 10.95 12.39 -21.41
C LEU A 25 9.75 12.63 -22.34
N LEU A 26 8.56 12.79 -21.75
CA LEU A 26 7.31 13.03 -22.47
C LEU A 26 7.09 14.50 -22.86
N LYS A 27 8.03 15.39 -22.50
CA LYS A 27 7.95 16.85 -22.76
C LYS A 27 6.65 17.50 -22.28
N THR A 28 6.08 16.98 -21.18
CA THR A 28 4.80 17.47 -20.63
C THR A 28 4.97 18.73 -19.76
N ASN A 29 6.19 18.98 -19.27
CA ASN A 29 6.50 20.03 -18.29
C ASN A 29 5.67 19.94 -17.01
N SER A 30 5.16 18.75 -16.68
CA SER A 30 4.39 18.50 -15.47
C SER A 30 5.29 18.62 -14.24
N LYS A 31 4.81 19.34 -13.22
CA LYS A 31 5.46 19.42 -11.92
C LYS A 31 5.03 18.27 -11.03
N VAL A 32 5.92 17.84 -10.15
CA VAL A 32 5.67 16.77 -9.16
C VAL A 32 5.76 17.37 -7.76
N PHE A 33 4.64 17.36 -7.08
CA PHE A 33 4.47 17.86 -5.72
C PHE A 33 4.33 16.68 -4.75
N ILE A 34 4.57 16.94 -3.48
CA ILE A 34 4.32 15.96 -2.42
C ILE A 34 3.55 16.55 -1.26
N THR A 35 2.88 15.68 -0.50
CA THR A 35 2.43 16.00 0.87
C THR A 35 3.11 15.09 1.88
N ASP A 36 3.34 15.62 3.07
CA ASP A 36 3.87 14.89 4.22
C ASP A 36 3.39 15.53 5.53
N LEU A 37 3.45 14.79 6.65
CA LEU A 37 3.19 15.34 7.99
C LEU A 37 4.23 16.39 8.36
N ASP A 38 5.48 16.14 8.00
CA ASP A 38 6.59 17.08 8.14
C ASP A 38 7.49 17.05 6.92
N PRO A 39 7.22 17.88 5.91
CA PRO A 39 8.03 17.94 4.70
C PRO A 39 9.51 18.22 4.95
N LYS A 40 9.87 18.87 6.06
CA LYS A 40 11.27 19.17 6.39
C LYS A 40 12.09 17.93 6.70
N THR A 41 11.43 16.88 7.20
CA THR A 41 12.07 15.59 7.54
C THR A 41 11.85 14.52 6.46
N SER A 42 11.10 14.84 5.41
CA SER A 42 10.78 13.93 4.32
C SER A 42 11.84 14.00 3.21
N PRO A 43 12.65 12.96 2.97
CA PRO A 43 13.64 12.94 1.88
C PRO A 43 13.03 13.23 0.51
N ALA A 44 11.78 12.81 0.25
CA ALA A 44 11.11 13.04 -1.02
C ALA A 44 10.90 14.54 -1.32
N SER A 45 10.79 15.39 -0.29
CA SER A 45 10.62 16.84 -0.43
C SER A 45 11.77 17.51 -1.20
N TYR A 46 12.99 17.02 -1.00
CA TYR A 46 14.17 17.60 -1.66
C TYR A 46 14.22 17.34 -3.18
N PHE A 47 13.43 16.38 -3.65
CA PHE A 47 13.39 16.00 -5.07
C PHE A 47 12.10 16.45 -5.77
N ALA A 48 11.06 16.80 -5.00
CA ALA A 48 9.82 17.37 -5.54
C ALA A 48 10.02 18.81 -6.04
N ASP A 49 9.07 19.31 -6.83
CA ASP A 49 9.07 20.71 -7.25
C ASP A 49 8.57 21.63 -6.14
N ASP A 50 7.72 21.11 -5.23
CA ASP A 50 7.35 21.72 -3.97
C ASP A 50 6.75 20.67 -3.03
N SER A 51 6.62 20.99 -1.74
CA SER A 51 6.13 20.09 -0.72
C SER A 51 5.19 20.79 0.26
N PHE A 52 4.10 20.13 0.64
CA PHE A 52 3.07 20.70 1.49
C PHE A 52 2.89 19.87 2.76
N LYS A 53 2.83 20.56 3.89
CA LYS A 53 2.43 19.94 5.15
C LYS A 53 0.94 19.66 5.11
N ILE A 54 0.56 18.43 5.50
CA ILE A 54 -0.84 18.02 5.68
C ILE A 54 -0.99 17.30 7.01
N GLY A 55 -2.18 17.32 7.60
CA GLY A 55 -2.48 16.60 8.84
C GLY A 55 -2.54 15.08 8.64
N PHE A 56 -2.83 14.35 9.69
CA PHE A 56 -3.10 12.91 9.59
C PHE A 56 -4.37 12.66 8.79
N PHE A 57 -4.44 11.51 8.13
CA PHE A 57 -5.59 11.09 7.33
C PHE A 57 -6.89 10.94 8.15
N ASN A 58 -6.83 10.87 9.49
CA ASN A 58 -7.98 10.89 10.39
C ASN A 58 -8.42 12.30 10.84
N ASP A 59 -7.73 13.34 10.40
CA ASP A 59 -8.18 14.72 10.58
C ASP A 59 -9.44 14.96 9.74
N PRO A 60 -10.54 15.45 10.33
CA PRO A 60 -11.77 15.77 9.58
C PRO A 60 -11.55 16.69 8.38
N ASN A 61 -10.55 17.57 8.45
CA ASN A 61 -10.24 18.53 7.39
C ASN A 61 -9.24 17.99 6.34
N TYR A 62 -8.80 16.74 6.46
CA TYR A 62 -7.76 16.18 5.58
C TYR A 62 -8.12 16.31 4.09
N ILE A 63 -9.33 15.91 3.72
CA ILE A 63 -9.82 15.94 2.33
C ILE A 63 -9.90 17.37 1.81
N ASP A 64 -10.43 18.29 2.59
CA ASP A 64 -10.56 19.71 2.19
C ASP A 64 -9.19 20.37 2.04
N CYS A 65 -8.25 20.08 2.94
CA CYS A 65 -6.88 20.55 2.83
C CYS A 65 -6.19 19.97 1.58
N LEU A 66 -6.35 18.68 1.31
CA LEU A 66 -5.77 18.03 0.14
C LEU A 66 -6.35 18.62 -1.16
N LEU A 67 -7.67 18.80 -1.22
CA LEU A 67 -8.34 19.40 -2.37
C LEU A 67 -7.85 20.84 -2.60
N LYS A 68 -7.72 21.65 -1.57
CA LYS A 68 -7.16 23.01 -1.63
C LYS A 68 -5.75 23.00 -2.22
N ILE A 69 -4.87 22.11 -1.74
CA ILE A 69 -3.51 21.96 -2.27
C ILE A 69 -3.59 21.65 -3.78
N CYS A 70 -4.45 20.72 -4.16
CA CYS A 70 -4.61 20.33 -5.55
C CYS A 70 -5.06 21.49 -6.45
N LEU A 71 -6.08 22.22 -6.03
CA LEU A 71 -6.63 23.34 -6.81
C LEU A 71 -5.63 24.48 -6.96
N ASN A 72 -4.97 24.89 -5.87
CA ASN A 72 -4.01 25.98 -5.86
C ASN A 72 -2.77 25.70 -6.75
N ASN A 73 -2.41 24.41 -6.89
CA ASN A 73 -1.22 23.99 -7.63
C ASN A 73 -1.54 23.34 -8.98
N LYS A 74 -2.81 23.43 -9.44
CA LYS A 74 -3.26 22.86 -10.71
C LYS A 74 -2.90 21.37 -10.84
N ILE A 75 -3.04 20.62 -9.73
CA ILE A 75 -2.85 19.18 -9.71
C ILE A 75 -4.02 18.52 -10.44
N SER A 76 -3.71 17.60 -11.32
CA SER A 76 -4.72 16.80 -12.03
C SER A 76 -4.62 15.30 -11.72
N ILE A 77 -3.54 14.87 -11.07
CA ILE A 77 -3.31 13.47 -10.71
C ILE A 77 -2.82 13.40 -9.26
N VAL A 78 -3.48 12.57 -8.46
CA VAL A 78 -3.06 12.27 -7.07
C VAL A 78 -2.68 10.79 -6.97
N ILE A 79 -1.49 10.53 -6.43
CA ILE A 79 -0.92 9.19 -6.25
C ILE A 79 -0.80 8.91 -4.74
N PRO A 80 -1.67 8.09 -4.16
CA PRO A 80 -1.56 7.67 -2.76
C PRO A 80 -0.40 6.71 -2.54
N THR A 81 0.29 6.82 -1.40
CA THR A 81 1.39 5.91 -1.05
C THR A 81 1.23 5.21 0.30
N LEU A 82 0.16 5.49 1.04
CA LEU A 82 -0.15 4.83 2.31
C LEU A 82 -1.46 4.04 2.24
N ASP A 83 -1.44 2.80 2.69
CA ASP A 83 -2.63 1.95 2.77
C ASP A 83 -3.74 2.56 3.63
N THR A 84 -3.37 3.28 4.70
CA THR A 84 -4.31 3.82 5.67
C THR A 84 -5.16 4.97 5.12
N GLU A 85 -4.69 5.68 4.09
CA GLU A 85 -5.45 6.76 3.45
C GLU A 85 -6.37 6.29 2.31
N LEU A 86 -6.22 5.04 1.83
CA LEU A 86 -6.90 4.56 0.63
C LEU A 86 -8.43 4.59 0.74
N ILE A 87 -9.01 4.17 1.87
CA ILE A 87 -10.48 4.17 2.06
C ILE A 87 -11.01 5.61 2.04
N LEU A 88 -10.33 6.51 2.75
CA LEU A 88 -10.70 7.92 2.82
C LEU A 88 -10.67 8.57 1.43
N LEU A 89 -9.57 8.39 0.71
CA LEU A 89 -9.40 8.95 -0.63
C LEU A 89 -10.37 8.36 -1.65
N THR A 90 -10.69 7.06 -1.55
CA THR A 90 -11.68 6.44 -2.43
C THR A 90 -13.08 7.00 -2.21
N ASN A 91 -13.46 7.24 -0.95
CA ASN A 91 -14.75 7.87 -0.64
C ASN A 91 -14.83 9.32 -1.17
N ALA A 92 -13.70 10.02 -1.22
CA ALA A 92 -13.62 11.38 -1.75
C ALA A 92 -13.40 11.46 -3.28
N LYS A 93 -13.21 10.32 -3.95
CA LYS A 93 -12.83 10.26 -5.38
C LYS A 93 -13.75 11.08 -6.30
N SER A 94 -15.06 11.07 -6.03
CA SER A 94 -16.04 11.85 -6.80
C SER A 94 -15.83 13.36 -6.65
N VAL A 95 -15.55 13.84 -5.44
CA VAL A 95 -15.28 15.26 -5.15
C VAL A 95 -14.06 15.75 -5.92
N PHE A 96 -12.99 14.95 -5.96
CA PHE A 96 -11.80 15.29 -6.75
C PHE A 96 -12.10 15.25 -8.25
N LYS A 97 -12.86 14.24 -8.71
CA LYS A 97 -13.18 14.07 -10.12
C LYS A 97 -13.98 15.24 -10.72
N VAL A 98 -14.96 15.79 -10.01
CA VAL A 98 -15.72 16.96 -10.48
C VAL A 98 -14.86 18.22 -10.58
N ASN A 99 -13.72 18.26 -9.87
CA ASN A 99 -12.72 19.31 -9.95
C ASN A 99 -11.59 19.01 -10.96
N GLY A 100 -11.76 18.00 -11.82
CA GLY A 100 -10.78 17.64 -12.85
C GLY A 100 -9.53 16.92 -12.32
N ILE A 101 -9.61 16.33 -11.12
CA ILE A 101 -8.48 15.66 -10.45
C ILE A 101 -8.76 14.16 -10.41
N ASP A 102 -7.85 13.36 -10.96
CA ASP A 102 -7.91 11.90 -10.89
C ASP A 102 -7.06 11.38 -9.72
N ILE A 103 -7.69 10.70 -8.77
CA ILE A 103 -6.97 9.92 -7.75
C ILE A 103 -6.73 8.53 -8.32
N ILE A 104 -5.46 8.15 -8.43
CA ILE A 104 -5.06 6.84 -8.97
C ILE A 104 -5.18 5.80 -7.87
N ILE A 105 -6.34 5.19 -7.81
CA ILE A 105 -6.72 4.26 -6.74
C ILE A 105 -7.79 3.30 -7.26
N SER A 106 -7.77 2.06 -6.78
CA SER A 106 -8.79 1.04 -7.06
C SER A 106 -10.17 1.46 -6.51
N ASP A 107 -11.20 0.71 -6.85
CA ASP A 107 -12.52 0.94 -6.28
C ASP A 107 -12.60 0.54 -4.79
N LEU A 108 -13.59 1.11 -4.09
CA LEU A 108 -13.76 0.93 -2.65
C LEU A 108 -14.00 -0.54 -2.26
N LYS A 109 -14.71 -1.30 -3.11
CA LYS A 109 -15.00 -2.71 -2.82
C LYS A 109 -13.72 -3.53 -2.79
N LEU A 110 -12.86 -3.34 -3.80
CA LEU A 110 -11.58 -4.03 -3.88
C LEU A 110 -10.64 -3.62 -2.74
N ILE A 111 -10.55 -2.33 -2.44
CA ILE A 111 -9.73 -1.84 -1.33
C ILE A 111 -10.17 -2.46 0.00
N LYS A 112 -11.47 -2.52 0.29
CA LYS A 112 -11.99 -3.15 1.51
C LYS A 112 -11.62 -4.62 1.60
N ILE A 113 -11.74 -5.38 0.50
CA ILE A 113 -11.34 -6.78 0.42
C ILE A 113 -9.86 -6.94 0.73
N LEU A 114 -8.99 -6.17 0.05
CA LEU A 114 -7.54 -6.34 0.13
C LEU A 114 -6.92 -5.77 1.42
N ARG A 115 -7.63 -4.94 2.16
CA ARG A 115 -7.18 -4.45 3.47
C ARG A 115 -7.44 -5.41 4.62
N ASP A 116 -8.31 -6.37 4.43
CA ASP A 116 -8.58 -7.43 5.41
C ASP A 116 -7.93 -8.73 4.94
N LYS A 117 -7.07 -9.32 5.80
CA LYS A 117 -6.27 -10.50 5.43
C LYS A 117 -7.12 -11.76 5.23
N ILE A 118 -8.24 -11.88 5.93
CA ILE A 118 -9.14 -13.04 5.80
C ILE A 118 -9.94 -12.91 4.51
N THR A 119 -10.53 -11.74 4.27
CA THR A 119 -11.28 -11.49 3.04
C THR A 119 -10.39 -11.54 1.82
N THR A 120 -9.12 -11.09 1.91
CA THR A 120 -8.11 -11.25 0.85
C THR A 120 -7.89 -12.72 0.52
N ASN A 121 -7.65 -13.56 1.53
CA ASN A 121 -7.46 -15.01 1.34
C ASN A 121 -8.68 -15.65 0.67
N THR A 122 -9.89 -15.37 1.19
CA THR A 122 -11.14 -15.85 0.62
C THR A 122 -11.32 -15.40 -0.83
N PHE A 123 -11.03 -14.15 -1.11
CA PHE A 123 -11.13 -13.57 -2.45
C PHE A 123 -10.19 -14.28 -3.45
N PHE A 124 -8.92 -14.44 -3.11
CA PHE A 124 -7.97 -15.14 -3.98
C PHE A 124 -8.33 -16.62 -4.17
N ASN A 125 -8.77 -17.31 -3.13
CA ASN A 125 -9.25 -18.69 -3.25
C ASN A 125 -10.46 -18.80 -4.19
N SER A 126 -11.39 -17.83 -4.17
CA SER A 126 -12.52 -17.81 -5.11
C SER A 126 -12.10 -17.67 -6.57
N LEU A 127 -10.93 -17.04 -6.80
CA LEU A 127 -10.29 -16.92 -8.11
C LEU A 127 -9.38 -18.12 -8.46
N LYS A 128 -9.35 -19.17 -7.62
CA LYS A 128 -8.48 -20.34 -7.75
C LYS A 128 -6.97 -19.99 -7.70
N ILE A 129 -6.64 -18.89 -7.08
CA ILE A 129 -5.25 -18.49 -6.79
C ILE A 129 -4.88 -19.09 -5.44
N LYS A 130 -3.83 -19.90 -5.40
CA LYS A 130 -3.36 -20.55 -4.18
C LYS A 130 -2.90 -19.49 -3.17
N THR A 131 -3.33 -19.67 -1.92
CA THR A 131 -2.90 -18.87 -0.77
C THR A 131 -2.44 -19.80 0.34
N PRO A 132 -1.62 -19.34 1.29
CA PRO A 132 -1.30 -20.14 2.47
C PRO A 132 -2.59 -20.59 3.18
N ILE A 133 -2.62 -21.85 3.62
CA ILE A 133 -3.77 -22.42 4.32
C ILE A 133 -3.94 -21.68 5.64
N ILE A 134 -5.17 -21.29 5.94
CA ILE A 134 -5.52 -20.75 7.25
C ILE A 134 -5.93 -21.94 8.13
N PHE A 135 -5.24 -22.10 9.24
CA PHE A 135 -5.54 -23.13 10.22
C PHE A 135 -6.42 -22.60 11.34
N ASN A 136 -7.20 -23.48 11.92
CA ASN A 136 -7.80 -23.30 13.24
C ASN A 136 -7.04 -24.17 14.27
N LYS A 137 -7.41 -24.02 15.53
CA LYS A 137 -6.77 -24.68 16.67
C LYS A 137 -6.72 -26.22 16.54
N ASP A 138 -7.73 -26.84 15.88
CA ASP A 138 -7.89 -28.29 15.84
C ASP A 138 -7.23 -28.95 14.62
N ASN A 139 -6.86 -28.17 13.60
CA ASN A 139 -6.35 -28.70 12.35
C ASN A 139 -4.98 -28.19 11.93
N MET A 140 -4.22 -27.60 12.87
CA MET A 140 -2.87 -27.08 12.60
C MET A 140 -1.93 -28.18 12.12
N LYS A 141 -1.13 -27.85 11.09
CA LYS A 141 -0.01 -28.68 10.63
C LYS A 141 1.26 -27.85 10.77
N PHE A 142 2.14 -28.31 11.65
CA PHE A 142 3.40 -27.62 11.93
C PHE A 142 4.46 -27.86 10.83
N PRO A 143 5.36 -26.89 10.60
CA PRO A 143 5.40 -25.59 11.26
C PRO A 143 4.29 -24.64 10.80
N VAL A 144 3.87 -23.75 11.70
CA VAL A 144 2.86 -22.72 11.41
C VAL A 144 3.45 -21.33 11.48
N PHE A 145 2.84 -20.38 10.76
CA PHE A 145 3.20 -18.98 10.76
C PHE A 145 2.06 -18.14 11.34
N LEU A 146 2.35 -17.39 12.40
CA LEU A 146 1.36 -16.58 13.10
C LEU A 146 1.54 -15.11 12.78
N LYS A 147 0.44 -14.42 12.48
CA LYS A 147 0.46 -12.97 12.24
C LYS A 147 -0.83 -12.30 12.74
N PRO A 148 -0.74 -11.06 13.25
CA PRO A 148 -1.91 -10.28 13.60
C PRO A 148 -2.78 -9.99 12.36
N LEU A 149 -4.10 -10.06 12.51
CA LEU A 149 -5.07 -9.63 11.48
C LEU A 149 -4.88 -8.14 11.19
N ASN A 150 -4.78 -7.34 12.25
CA ASN A 150 -4.53 -5.91 12.18
C ASN A 150 -3.06 -5.65 12.47
N GLY A 151 -2.38 -4.95 11.59
CA GLY A 151 -0.96 -4.60 11.78
C GLY A 151 -0.23 -4.49 10.45
N SER A 152 0.84 -3.72 10.48
CA SER A 152 1.76 -3.48 9.38
C SER A 152 3.20 -3.65 9.85
N ASN A 153 4.16 -3.56 8.93
CA ASN A 153 5.59 -3.56 9.23
C ASN A 153 6.09 -4.83 9.94
N SER A 154 5.49 -5.99 9.66
CA SER A 154 5.91 -7.30 10.21
C SER A 154 5.97 -7.37 11.75
N ARG A 155 5.19 -6.55 12.46
CA ARG A 155 5.15 -6.58 13.94
C ARG A 155 4.26 -7.71 14.42
N GLY A 156 4.74 -8.44 15.44
CA GLY A 156 3.98 -9.51 16.09
C GLY A 156 3.83 -10.77 15.25
N ILE A 157 4.68 -10.96 14.24
CA ILE A 157 4.74 -12.19 13.44
C ILE A 157 5.81 -13.12 13.99
N TYR A 158 5.53 -14.42 13.97
CA TYR A 158 6.52 -15.45 14.31
C TYR A 158 6.14 -16.81 13.72
N LYS A 159 7.14 -17.71 13.62
CA LYS A 159 6.99 -19.11 13.26
C LYS A 159 6.94 -19.96 14.54
N ALA A 160 6.17 -21.02 14.54
CA ALA A 160 6.14 -22.03 15.59
C ALA A 160 6.32 -23.42 14.98
N GLU A 161 7.25 -24.19 15.52
CA GLU A 161 7.53 -25.58 15.08
C GLU A 161 6.59 -26.59 15.73
N ASN A 162 6.01 -26.24 16.87
CA ASN A 162 5.07 -27.06 17.63
C ASN A 162 4.15 -26.20 18.50
N ILE A 163 3.14 -26.82 19.10
CA ILE A 163 2.10 -26.13 19.87
C ILE A 163 2.64 -25.37 21.10
N ASN A 164 3.73 -25.85 21.71
CA ASN A 164 4.30 -25.24 22.92
C ASN A 164 5.02 -23.91 22.63
N GLU A 165 5.35 -23.64 21.38
CA GLU A 165 5.96 -22.39 20.94
C GLU A 165 4.90 -21.30 20.64
N ILE A 166 3.65 -21.66 20.57
CA ILE A 166 2.57 -20.69 20.39
C ILE A 166 2.22 -20.06 21.74
N LYS A 167 2.22 -18.74 21.78
CA LYS A 167 1.80 -18.02 22.99
C LYS A 167 0.35 -18.39 23.31
N PRO A 168 0.03 -18.76 24.57
CA PRO A 168 -1.34 -19.12 24.95
C PRO A 168 -2.39 -18.06 24.60
N SER A 169 -2.01 -16.77 24.70
CA SER A 169 -2.85 -15.64 24.30
C SER A 169 -3.20 -15.61 22.82
N ASP A 170 -2.40 -16.25 21.97
CA ASP A 170 -2.55 -16.18 20.52
C ASP A 170 -3.39 -17.36 19.99
N LEU A 171 -3.42 -18.49 20.72
CA LEU A 171 -4.19 -19.67 20.33
C LEU A 171 -5.70 -19.43 20.26
N ASP A 172 -6.23 -18.63 21.19
CA ASP A 172 -7.65 -18.31 21.28
C ASP A 172 -7.96 -16.89 20.80
N SER A 173 -6.97 -16.20 20.27
CA SER A 173 -7.11 -14.83 19.83
C SER A 173 -7.82 -14.73 18.48
N LYS A 174 -8.96 -14.03 18.47
CA LYS A 174 -9.63 -13.65 17.21
C LYS A 174 -8.84 -12.65 16.36
N ASN A 175 -7.75 -12.11 16.90
CA ASN A 175 -6.91 -11.12 16.23
C ASN A 175 -5.62 -11.70 15.63
N ILE A 176 -5.39 -13.00 15.79
CA ILE A 176 -4.24 -13.71 15.24
C ILE A 176 -4.69 -14.69 14.16
N MET A 177 -3.99 -14.70 13.08
CA MET A 177 -4.15 -15.61 11.95
C MET A 177 -3.05 -16.66 12.03
N ILE A 178 -3.43 -17.93 12.05
CA ILE A 178 -2.51 -19.07 12.04
C ILE A 178 -2.49 -19.61 10.62
N LEU A 179 -1.32 -19.65 10.00
CA LEU A 179 -1.15 -19.98 8.58
C LEU A 179 -0.19 -21.12 8.38
N GLU A 180 -0.30 -21.76 7.26
CA GLU A 180 0.74 -22.56 6.66
C GLU A 180 2.05 -21.77 6.59
N ASN A 181 3.14 -22.36 7.07
CA ASN A 181 4.46 -21.76 6.93
C ASN A 181 5.00 -22.06 5.52
N ILE A 182 5.29 -21.01 4.77
CA ILE A 182 6.01 -21.12 3.51
C ILE A 182 7.50 -21.03 3.81
N ASP A 183 8.22 -22.10 3.53
CA ASP A 183 9.64 -22.20 3.87
C ASP A 183 10.51 -21.45 2.86
N ASN A 184 11.13 -20.36 3.31
CA ASN A 184 12.00 -19.53 2.49
C ASN A 184 13.34 -20.22 2.11
N THR A 185 13.64 -21.39 2.67
CA THR A 185 14.80 -22.20 2.21
C THR A 185 14.46 -23.02 0.97
N VAL A 186 13.17 -23.21 0.69
CA VAL A 186 12.64 -23.98 -0.44
C VAL A 186 12.05 -23.07 -1.53
N TYR A 187 11.50 -21.93 -1.13
CA TYR A 187 10.80 -21.01 -2.02
C TYR A 187 11.40 -19.61 -1.97
N ASP A 188 11.55 -19.01 -3.12
CA ASP A 188 11.90 -17.59 -3.23
C ASP A 188 10.63 -16.73 -3.09
N GLU A 189 10.76 -15.61 -2.37
CA GLU A 189 9.69 -14.63 -2.23
C GLU A 189 9.84 -13.52 -3.29
N TYR A 190 8.76 -13.27 -4.03
CA TYR A 190 8.70 -12.20 -5.03
C TYR A 190 7.64 -11.16 -4.69
N THR A 191 7.95 -9.90 -4.95
CA THR A 191 6.95 -8.85 -5.13
C THR A 191 6.77 -8.63 -6.63
N ILE A 192 5.52 -8.66 -7.11
CA ILE A 192 5.21 -8.40 -8.50
C ILE A 192 4.40 -7.11 -8.58
N ASP A 193 5.01 -6.05 -9.11
CA ASP A 193 4.33 -4.79 -9.35
C ASP A 193 3.65 -4.84 -10.73
N LEU A 194 2.38 -4.48 -10.75
CA LEU A 194 1.54 -4.50 -11.96
C LEU A 194 0.94 -3.11 -12.18
N TYR A 195 0.98 -2.64 -13.42
CA TYR A 195 0.27 -1.44 -13.81
C TYR A 195 -0.78 -1.74 -14.88
N PHE A 196 -2.02 -1.43 -14.55
CA PHE A 196 -3.16 -1.49 -15.48
C PHE A 196 -3.62 -0.07 -15.82
N ASP A 197 -3.93 0.15 -17.09
CA ASP A 197 -4.53 1.42 -17.51
C ASP A 197 -6.02 1.52 -17.14
N LYS A 198 -6.63 2.66 -17.47
CA LYS A 198 -8.06 2.92 -17.21
C LYS A 198 -9.02 1.94 -17.91
N ASN A 199 -8.55 1.20 -18.90
CA ASN A 199 -9.32 0.18 -19.63
C ASN A 199 -9.04 -1.23 -19.09
N SER A 200 -8.41 -1.36 -17.92
CA SER A 200 -7.97 -2.62 -17.32
C SER A 200 -6.99 -3.42 -18.19
N SER A 201 -6.29 -2.76 -19.10
CA SER A 201 -5.22 -3.39 -19.90
C SER A 201 -3.92 -3.36 -19.13
N LEU A 202 -3.28 -4.53 -18.97
CA LEU A 202 -1.97 -4.66 -18.35
C LEU A 202 -0.90 -3.97 -19.22
N LYS A 203 -0.18 -3.02 -18.65
CA LYS A 203 0.86 -2.23 -19.34
C LYS A 203 2.27 -2.55 -18.88
N CYS A 204 2.41 -2.93 -17.62
CA CYS A 204 3.72 -3.20 -17.04
C CYS A 204 3.63 -4.31 -15.99
N VAL A 205 4.65 -5.18 -15.97
CA VAL A 205 4.85 -6.22 -14.96
C VAL A 205 6.31 -6.18 -14.54
N VAL A 206 6.56 -5.98 -13.25
CA VAL A 206 7.92 -5.93 -12.70
C VAL A 206 8.03 -6.92 -11.54
N PRO A 207 8.49 -8.14 -11.77
CA PRO A 207 8.81 -9.07 -10.69
C PRO A 207 10.14 -8.69 -10.03
N ARG A 208 10.15 -8.68 -8.70
CA ARG A 208 11.35 -8.41 -7.89
C ARG A 208 11.48 -9.47 -6.82
N ILE A 209 12.63 -10.13 -6.74
CA ILE A 209 12.95 -11.04 -5.65
C ILE A 209 13.19 -10.26 -4.36
N ARG A 210 12.70 -10.80 -3.25
CA ARG A 210 12.88 -10.20 -1.92
C ARG A 210 14.08 -10.83 -1.21
N LEU A 211 15.25 -10.27 -1.42
CA LEU A 211 16.50 -10.78 -0.84
C LEU A 211 16.61 -10.50 0.66
N LYS A 212 16.11 -9.33 1.08
CA LYS A 212 16.11 -8.92 2.49
C LYS A 212 14.89 -8.06 2.78
N VAL A 213 14.21 -8.36 3.89
CA VAL A 213 13.05 -7.59 4.35
C VAL A 213 13.41 -6.86 5.64
N VAL A 214 13.26 -5.54 5.65
CA VAL A 214 13.47 -4.69 6.82
C VAL A 214 12.24 -3.83 7.04
N GLY A 215 11.57 -3.98 8.18
CA GLY A 215 10.35 -3.23 8.50
C GLY A 215 9.20 -3.44 7.50
N GLY A 216 9.12 -4.64 6.89
CA GLY A 216 8.09 -4.98 5.90
C GLY A 216 8.40 -4.51 4.47
N GLU A 217 9.47 -3.74 4.26
CA GLU A 217 9.95 -3.33 2.93
C GLU A 217 11.10 -4.24 2.46
N SER A 218 11.09 -4.59 1.17
CA SER A 218 12.19 -5.35 0.55
C SER A 218 13.28 -4.41 0.07
N ASN A 219 14.51 -4.76 0.37
CA ASN A 219 15.71 -4.14 -0.18
C ASN A 219 16.37 -5.13 -1.15
#